data_7cd892891a873fca4192fb10594cdc1b
#
_entry.id   7cd892891a873fca4192fb10594cdc1b
#
_cell.length_a   1.000
_cell.length_b   1.000
_cell.length_c   1.000
_cell.angle_alpha   90.00
_cell.angle_beta   90.00
_cell.angle_gamma   90.00
#
_symmetry.space_group_name_H-M   'P 1'
#
loop_
_entity.id
_entity.type
_entity.pdbx_description
1 polymer ?
#
loop_
_entity_poly.entity_id
_entity_poly.type
_entity_poly.pdbx_seq_one_letter_code
_entity_poly.pdbx_strand_id
1 'polypeptide(L)'
;MFSHFSSGTFQGADTYISEYFAINPITFVNEYLNLQNKFGITPNVYIHPDCKIITPFDILANLTEREQSGLHNTCGNGFWKTLERYNNSYGMGTIGYLLKKHNYTEYLNAIEHYYHFDKSRDKLRNINLDYQGIKTHFISDLQFVLDHSFIIREDILETYQNIIFENGQGLLIGEQIRDTNWDFSTPSNTGLKYSYDMIESNLINANVEVCYVSRTYLTRHGDGDLIEECGIEDVNNLIIDYTNIPNECQGSLRFGHLDDEKLIDRIWEDQVFLTNFMFNRNKYKCSLMLTHWNEKQIDLTNIKTCNLCDGKIYISDGKTKESVRSV
;
A
#
# COMPACT_ATOMS: atom_id res chain seq x y z
N MET A 1 -11.66 7.50 -1.65
CA MET A 1 -10.62 6.45 -1.66
C MET A 1 -10.43 6.03 -0.23
N PHE A 2 -10.29 4.74 0.03
CA PHE A 2 -10.01 4.19 1.36
C PHE A 2 -8.60 3.59 1.34
N SER A 3 -7.88 3.73 2.45
CA SER A 3 -6.50 3.22 2.61
C SER A 3 -6.43 2.00 3.53
N HIS A 4 -7.38 1.88 4.47
CA HIS A 4 -7.44 0.80 5.47
C HIS A 4 -8.50 -0.25 5.14
N PHE A 5 -9.49 0.12 4.32
CA PHE A 5 -10.60 -0.75 3.98
C PHE A 5 -10.62 -1.03 2.48
N SER A 6 -10.66 -2.32 2.13
CA SER A 6 -10.69 -2.76 0.74
C SER A 6 -12.07 -2.61 0.10
N SER A 7 -12.11 -2.81 -1.21
CA SER A 7 -13.38 -2.88 -1.95
C SER A 7 -14.29 -4.01 -1.44
N GLY A 8 -13.73 -5.08 -0.90
CA GLY A 8 -14.46 -6.19 -0.30
C GLY A 8 -15.35 -5.79 0.87
N THR A 9 -14.99 -4.74 1.62
CA THR A 9 -15.78 -4.20 2.73
C THR A 9 -17.19 -3.81 2.28
N PHE A 10 -17.35 -3.29 1.05
CA PHE A 10 -18.66 -2.95 0.49
C PHE A 10 -19.50 -4.18 0.13
N GLN A 11 -18.90 -5.36 0.09
CA GLN A 11 -19.57 -6.64 -0.13
C GLN A 11 -19.71 -7.47 1.17
N GLY A 12 -19.42 -6.85 2.31
CA GLY A 12 -19.51 -7.49 3.62
C GLY A 12 -18.34 -8.40 3.97
N ALA A 13 -17.20 -8.28 3.26
CA ALA A 13 -15.99 -8.98 3.65
C ALA A 13 -15.36 -8.34 4.89
N ASP A 14 -14.83 -9.16 5.78
CA ASP A 14 -14.01 -8.71 6.90
C ASP A 14 -12.67 -8.17 6.42
N THR A 15 -12.09 -7.25 7.18
CA THR A 15 -10.79 -6.65 6.88
C THR A 15 -9.75 -7.16 7.87
N TYR A 16 -8.64 -7.73 7.34
CA TYR A 16 -7.47 -8.08 8.14
C TYR A 16 -6.30 -7.17 7.79
N ILE A 17 -5.77 -6.46 8.78
CA ILE A 17 -4.61 -5.58 8.67
C ILE A 17 -3.39 -6.33 9.20
N SER A 18 -2.49 -6.72 8.31
CA SER A 18 -1.35 -7.58 8.60
C SER A 18 -0.20 -6.87 9.33
N GLU A 19 0.79 -7.64 9.76
CA GLU A 19 2.04 -7.13 10.34
C GLU A 19 2.87 -6.28 9.35
N TYR A 20 2.67 -6.47 8.06
CA TYR A 20 3.37 -5.71 7.01
C TYR A 20 2.77 -4.33 6.77
N PHE A 21 1.59 -4.08 7.31
CA PHE A 21 0.90 -2.80 7.20
C PHE A 21 1.37 -1.80 8.28
N ALA A 22 1.17 -0.51 8.03
CA ALA A 22 1.29 0.53 9.03
C ALA A 22 -0.03 1.31 9.12
N ILE A 23 -0.74 1.14 10.23
CA ILE A 23 -2.03 1.78 10.47
C ILE A 23 -1.86 3.24 10.86
N ASN A 24 -2.65 4.11 10.23
CA ASN A 24 -2.78 5.50 10.64
C ASN A 24 -4.11 5.69 11.36
N PRO A 25 -4.14 5.82 12.70
CA PRO A 25 -5.37 5.94 13.47
C PRO A 25 -6.27 7.07 13.00
N ILE A 26 -5.72 8.23 12.63
CA ILE A 26 -6.48 9.39 12.16
C ILE A 26 -7.25 9.04 10.87
N THR A 27 -6.55 8.44 9.91
CA THR A 27 -7.17 8.03 8.65
C THR A 27 -8.15 6.89 8.83
N PHE A 28 -7.83 5.91 9.68
CA PHE A 28 -8.72 4.80 10.01
C PHE A 28 -10.06 5.29 10.55
N VAL A 29 -10.05 6.18 11.56
CA VAL A 29 -11.27 6.75 12.15
C VAL A 29 -12.11 7.44 11.09
N ASN A 30 -11.49 8.30 10.28
CA ASN A 30 -12.18 9.02 9.21
C ASN A 30 -12.83 8.07 8.19
N GLU A 31 -12.13 7.03 7.78
CA GLU A 31 -12.63 6.03 6.82
C GLU A 31 -13.75 5.17 7.43
N TYR A 32 -13.58 4.70 8.66
CA TYR A 32 -14.57 3.93 9.40
C TYR A 32 -15.89 4.70 9.54
N LEU A 33 -15.83 5.95 10.01
CA LEU A 33 -16.99 6.80 10.16
C LEU A 33 -17.64 7.16 8.81
N ASN A 34 -16.85 7.31 7.73
CA ASN A 34 -17.38 7.49 6.39
C ASN A 34 -18.15 6.26 5.90
N LEU A 35 -17.64 5.04 6.15
CA LEU A 35 -18.34 3.80 5.83
C LEU A 35 -19.68 3.73 6.57
N GLN A 36 -19.67 4.03 7.86
CA GLN A 36 -20.90 4.05 8.66
C GLN A 36 -21.90 5.11 8.20
N ASN A 37 -21.46 6.37 8.11
CA ASN A 37 -22.37 7.50 7.92
C ASN A 37 -22.89 7.62 6.48
N LYS A 38 -22.05 7.29 5.49
CA LYS A 38 -22.44 7.44 4.07
C LYS A 38 -23.02 6.17 3.47
N PHE A 39 -22.59 5.01 3.94
CA PHE A 39 -22.94 3.73 3.31
C PHE A 39 -23.69 2.78 4.25
N GLY A 40 -23.81 3.12 5.55
CA GLY A 40 -24.45 2.25 6.54
C GLY A 40 -23.67 0.96 6.84
N ILE A 41 -22.37 0.95 6.53
CA ILE A 41 -21.51 -0.22 6.69
C ILE A 41 -20.71 -0.08 7.97
N THR A 42 -20.81 -1.08 8.85
CA THR A 42 -19.94 -1.23 10.02
C THR A 42 -18.93 -2.34 9.70
N PRO A 43 -17.68 -2.02 9.38
CA PRO A 43 -16.70 -3.02 9.02
C PRO A 43 -16.29 -3.87 10.22
N ASN A 44 -16.08 -5.16 10.00
CA ASN A 44 -15.45 -6.04 10.98
C ASN A 44 -13.95 -6.06 10.71
N VAL A 45 -13.14 -5.70 11.70
CA VAL A 45 -11.70 -5.43 11.52
C VAL A 45 -10.86 -6.28 12.46
N TYR A 46 -9.88 -6.94 11.89
CA TYR A 46 -8.84 -7.68 12.61
C TYR A 46 -7.49 -7.02 12.34
N ILE A 47 -6.69 -6.83 13.38
CA ILE A 47 -5.36 -6.20 13.27
C ILE A 47 -4.32 -7.12 13.88
N HIS A 48 -3.26 -7.40 13.13
CA HIS A 48 -2.12 -8.14 13.65
C HIS A 48 -1.43 -7.37 14.78
N PRO A 49 -1.04 -8.00 15.90
CA PRO A 49 -0.38 -7.31 17.00
C PRO A 49 0.95 -6.63 16.60
N ASP A 50 1.64 -7.13 15.59
CA ASP A 50 2.88 -6.55 15.10
C ASP A 50 2.66 -5.52 13.96
N CYS A 51 1.39 -5.17 13.65
CA CYS A 51 1.07 -4.04 12.79
C CYS A 51 1.64 -2.75 13.36
N LYS A 52 2.34 -1.99 12.54
CA LYS A 52 3.01 -0.74 12.93
C LYS A 52 1.99 0.40 13.03
N ILE A 53 2.33 1.42 13.79
CA ILE A 53 1.45 2.57 14.01
C ILE A 53 2.14 3.83 13.49
N ILE A 54 1.50 4.50 12.55
CA ILE A 54 1.90 5.83 12.09
C ILE A 54 1.46 6.84 13.14
N THR A 55 2.39 7.63 13.65
CA THR A 55 2.11 8.69 14.62
C THR A 55 2.13 10.08 13.97
N PRO A 56 1.54 11.10 14.60
CA PRO A 56 1.65 12.47 14.11
C PRO A 56 3.10 12.95 13.96
N PHE A 57 4.01 12.44 14.77
CA PHE A 57 5.43 12.80 14.69
C PHE A 57 6.12 12.18 13.46
N ASP A 58 5.72 10.98 13.04
CA ASP A 58 6.17 10.37 11.78
C ASP A 58 5.72 11.22 10.58
N ILE A 59 4.48 11.70 10.61
CA ILE A 59 3.92 12.57 9.58
C ILE A 59 4.67 13.90 9.54
N LEU A 60 4.86 14.55 10.69
CA LEU A 60 5.57 15.82 10.78
C LEU A 60 7.03 15.70 10.31
N ALA A 61 7.72 14.63 10.70
CA ALA A 61 9.10 14.36 10.24
C ALA A 61 9.15 14.19 8.72
N ASN A 62 8.19 13.46 8.15
CA ASN A 62 8.10 13.22 6.72
C ASN A 62 7.84 14.54 5.93
N LEU A 63 6.91 15.37 6.39
CA LEU A 63 6.62 16.67 5.76
C LEU A 63 7.80 17.63 5.85
N THR A 64 8.51 17.65 7.00
CA THR A 64 9.68 18.50 7.18
C THR A 64 10.83 18.11 6.23
N GLU A 65 11.09 16.82 6.10
CA GLU A 65 12.13 16.32 5.18
C GLU A 65 11.80 16.68 3.73
N ARG A 66 10.54 16.56 3.33
CA ARG A 66 10.07 16.97 2.01
C ARG A 66 10.31 18.48 1.77
N GLU A 67 9.94 19.34 2.73
CA GLU A 67 10.16 20.78 2.62
C GLU A 67 11.65 21.12 2.48
N GLN A 68 12.52 20.36 3.15
CA GLN A 68 13.96 20.56 3.09
C GLN A 68 14.57 20.12 1.77
N SER A 69 14.13 18.98 1.24
CA SER A 69 14.62 18.45 -0.04
C SER A 69 14.05 19.18 -1.25
N GLY A 70 12.85 19.76 -1.14
CA GLY A 70 12.11 20.33 -2.25
C GLY A 70 11.59 19.28 -3.25
N LEU A 71 11.70 17.97 -2.92
CA LEU A 71 11.32 16.88 -3.79
C LEU A 71 9.87 16.45 -3.52
N HIS A 72 9.17 16.03 -4.57
CA HIS A 72 7.85 15.41 -4.50
C HIS A 72 7.96 13.88 -4.41
N ASN A 73 8.66 13.37 -3.39
CA ASN A 73 9.00 11.95 -3.25
C ASN A 73 8.18 11.19 -2.20
N THR A 74 7.19 11.81 -1.59
CA THR A 74 6.39 11.20 -0.54
C THR A 74 4.92 11.59 -0.62
N CYS A 75 4.03 10.69 -0.19
CA CYS A 75 2.60 11.00 -0.03
C CYS A 75 2.29 11.82 1.23
N GLY A 76 3.29 12.12 2.06
CA GLY A 76 3.14 12.95 3.25
C GLY A 76 2.41 12.28 4.42
N ASN A 77 2.15 10.98 4.36
CA ASN A 77 1.38 10.26 5.40
C ASN A 77 2.24 9.60 6.49
N GLY A 78 3.56 9.79 6.46
CA GLY A 78 4.48 9.30 7.49
C GLY A 78 4.88 7.83 7.40
N PHE A 79 4.46 7.10 6.37
CA PHE A 79 4.73 5.66 6.24
C PHE A 79 6.23 5.33 6.27
N TRP A 80 7.04 6.02 5.46
CA TRP A 80 8.49 5.84 5.45
C TRP A 80 9.10 6.06 6.83
N LYS A 81 8.77 7.18 7.47
CA LYS A 81 9.32 7.53 8.79
C LYS A 81 8.90 6.54 9.87
N THR A 82 7.72 5.96 9.76
CA THR A 82 7.27 4.89 10.66
C THR A 82 8.14 3.64 10.51
N LEU A 83 8.45 3.21 9.29
CA LEU A 83 9.31 2.06 9.05
C LEU A 83 10.75 2.32 9.51
N GLU A 84 11.29 3.49 9.19
CA GLU A 84 12.63 3.91 9.64
C GLU A 84 12.73 3.92 11.17
N ARG A 85 11.76 4.53 11.85
CA ARG A 85 11.70 4.54 13.31
C ARG A 85 11.56 3.13 13.89
N TYR A 86 10.68 2.30 13.33
CA TYR A 86 10.48 0.93 13.78
C TYR A 86 11.79 0.12 13.71
N ASN A 87 12.50 0.20 12.60
CA ASN A 87 13.76 -0.50 12.40
C ASN A 87 14.87 0.00 13.35
N ASN A 88 14.93 1.31 13.61
CA ASN A 88 15.94 1.94 14.47
C ASN A 88 15.64 1.83 15.97
N SER A 89 14.40 1.53 16.35
CA SER A 89 13.94 1.50 17.75
C SER A 89 13.63 0.09 18.28
N TYR A 90 14.17 -0.95 17.67
CA TYR A 90 13.98 -2.36 18.09
C TYR A 90 12.50 -2.77 18.22
N GLY A 91 11.67 -2.36 17.25
CA GLY A 91 10.26 -2.78 17.20
C GLY A 91 9.30 -2.03 18.10
N MET A 92 9.71 -0.90 18.68
CA MET A 92 8.78 -0.02 19.39
C MET A 92 7.80 0.62 18.39
N GLY A 93 6.49 0.49 18.64
CA GLY A 93 5.48 1.17 17.85
C GLY A 93 4.55 0.26 17.06
N THR A 94 4.33 -0.94 17.57
CA THR A 94 3.28 -1.83 17.10
C THR A 94 2.07 -1.80 18.04
N ILE A 95 0.92 -2.26 17.55
CA ILE A 95 -0.31 -2.39 18.34
C ILE A 95 -0.06 -3.24 19.61
N GLY A 96 0.58 -4.40 19.46
CA GLY A 96 0.85 -5.30 20.58
C GLY A 96 1.83 -4.71 21.60
N TYR A 97 2.80 -3.90 21.15
CA TYR A 97 3.67 -3.17 22.06
C TYR A 97 2.89 -2.19 22.94
N LEU A 98 1.99 -1.43 22.34
CA LEU A 98 1.16 -0.45 23.06
C LEU A 98 0.21 -1.10 24.05
N LEU A 99 -0.42 -2.20 23.66
CA LEU A 99 -1.31 -2.95 24.55
C LEU A 99 -0.59 -3.48 25.80
N LYS A 100 0.68 -3.88 25.68
CA LYS A 100 1.51 -4.33 26.82
C LYS A 100 1.91 -3.17 27.75
N LYS A 101 2.14 -1.99 27.21
CA LYS A 101 2.62 -0.83 27.98
C LYS A 101 1.51 -0.06 28.67
N HIS A 102 0.29 -0.05 28.13
CA HIS A 102 -0.89 0.66 28.66
C HIS A 102 -0.69 2.16 28.94
N ASN A 103 0.38 2.76 28.42
CA ASN A 103 0.71 4.18 28.60
C ASN A 103 0.99 4.86 27.25
N TYR A 104 -0.08 5.28 26.60
CA TYR A 104 -0.03 5.90 25.27
C TYR A 104 0.67 7.26 25.28
N THR A 105 0.54 8.01 26.39
CA THR A 105 1.21 9.31 26.54
C THR A 105 2.72 9.14 26.62
N GLU A 106 3.20 8.19 27.43
CA GLU A 106 4.63 7.89 27.53
C GLU A 106 5.21 7.42 26.18
N TYR A 107 4.46 6.58 25.48
CA TYR A 107 4.83 6.15 24.12
C TYR A 107 4.99 7.33 23.18
N LEU A 108 4.01 8.24 23.10
CA LEU A 108 4.10 9.41 22.22
C LEU A 108 5.22 10.37 22.65
N ASN A 109 5.47 10.51 23.95
CA ASN A 109 6.61 11.29 24.44
C ASN A 109 7.94 10.68 24.02
N ALA A 110 8.06 9.36 24.02
CA ALA A 110 9.28 8.67 23.56
C ALA A 110 9.50 8.87 22.05
N ILE A 111 8.44 8.84 21.24
CA ILE A 111 8.53 9.09 19.80
C ILE A 111 8.84 10.57 19.50
N GLU A 112 8.19 11.50 20.19
CA GLU A 112 8.55 12.89 20.11
C GLU A 112 10.03 13.10 20.45
N HIS A 113 10.51 12.46 21.51
CA HIS A 113 11.92 12.51 21.90
C HIS A 113 12.85 11.89 20.83
N TYR A 114 12.46 10.75 20.23
CA TYR A 114 13.22 10.13 19.12
C TYR A 114 13.45 11.15 18.00
N TYR A 115 12.41 11.86 17.58
CA TYR A 115 12.54 12.90 16.56
C TYR A 115 13.21 14.19 17.08
N HIS A 116 13.33 14.45 18.40
CA HIS A 116 14.03 15.62 18.94
C HIS A 116 15.55 15.57 18.79
N PHE A 117 16.12 14.41 18.61
CA PHE A 117 17.55 14.25 18.36
C PHE A 117 17.90 14.20 16.87
N ASP A 118 16.92 14.13 16.00
CA ASP A 118 17.14 14.14 14.56
C ASP A 118 17.33 15.60 14.07
N LYS A 119 18.37 15.82 13.24
CA LYS A 119 18.72 17.14 12.69
C LYS A 119 17.63 17.77 11.82
N SER A 120 16.70 16.97 11.31
CA SER A 120 15.55 17.42 10.52
C SER A 120 14.59 18.37 11.26
N ARG A 121 14.76 18.52 12.57
CA ARG A 121 13.82 19.18 13.47
C ARG A 121 13.99 20.67 13.69
N ASP A 122 15.11 21.25 13.33
CA ASP A 122 15.33 22.69 13.55
C ASP A 122 14.23 23.54 12.88
N LYS A 123 13.56 23.01 11.86
CA LYS A 123 12.41 23.66 11.23
C LYS A 123 11.09 23.47 12.00
N LEU A 124 10.84 22.33 12.61
CA LEU A 124 9.64 22.10 13.43
C LEU A 124 9.62 22.94 14.70
N ARG A 125 10.78 23.33 15.24
CA ARG A 125 10.90 24.20 16.41
C ARG A 125 10.32 25.59 16.18
N ASN A 126 10.26 26.05 14.95
CA ASN A 126 9.73 27.35 14.58
C ASN A 126 8.23 27.34 14.26
N ILE A 127 7.58 26.16 14.26
CA ILE A 127 6.13 26.03 14.06
C ILE A 127 5.48 26.00 15.43
N ASN A 128 4.61 26.97 15.70
CA ASN A 128 3.83 27.01 16.95
C ASN A 128 2.70 25.96 16.89
N LEU A 129 3.04 24.68 17.19
CA LEU A 129 2.10 23.57 17.23
C LEU A 129 1.66 23.31 18.66
N ASP A 130 0.38 23.05 18.83
CA ASP A 130 -0.16 22.50 20.07
C ASP A 130 0.15 20.98 20.14
N TYR A 131 1.38 20.65 20.55
CA TYR A 131 1.83 19.25 20.70
C TYR A 131 0.97 18.47 21.69
N GLN A 132 0.45 19.12 22.72
CA GLN A 132 -0.38 18.45 23.70
C GLN A 132 -1.76 18.12 23.11
N GLY A 133 -2.36 19.04 22.38
CA GLY A 133 -3.60 18.80 21.65
C GLY A 133 -3.47 17.68 20.62
N ILE A 134 -2.37 17.69 19.82
CA ILE A 134 -2.07 16.65 18.84
C ILE A 134 -1.99 15.27 19.52
N LYS A 135 -1.27 15.13 20.62
CA LYS A 135 -1.17 13.87 21.38
C LYS A 135 -2.53 13.40 21.90
N THR A 136 -3.31 14.33 22.45
CA THR A 136 -4.62 14.01 23.02
C THR A 136 -5.58 13.49 21.95
N HIS A 137 -5.64 14.16 20.78
CA HIS A 137 -6.47 13.72 19.67
C HIS A 137 -6.01 12.35 19.14
N PHE A 138 -4.71 12.18 18.94
CA PHE A 138 -4.18 10.90 18.47
C PHE A 138 -4.47 9.73 19.42
N ILE A 139 -4.39 9.95 20.74
CA ILE A 139 -4.74 8.93 21.74
C ILE A 139 -6.22 8.56 21.62
N SER A 140 -7.10 9.54 21.40
CA SER A 140 -8.53 9.29 21.17
C SER A 140 -8.76 8.45 19.91
N ASP A 141 -8.08 8.78 18.81
CA ASP A 141 -8.18 8.02 17.55
C ASP A 141 -7.64 6.60 17.71
N LEU A 142 -6.51 6.45 18.40
CA LEU A 142 -5.94 5.14 18.70
C LEU A 142 -6.88 4.29 19.57
N GLN A 143 -7.50 4.88 20.58
CA GLN A 143 -8.49 4.19 21.40
C GLN A 143 -9.69 3.75 20.55
N PHE A 144 -10.16 4.62 19.64
CA PHE A 144 -11.23 4.25 18.70
C PHE A 144 -10.85 3.03 17.85
N VAL A 145 -9.61 2.99 17.30
CA VAL A 145 -9.12 1.81 16.57
C VAL A 145 -9.22 0.55 17.42
N LEU A 146 -8.74 0.61 18.66
CA LEU A 146 -8.74 -0.55 19.57
C LEU A 146 -10.16 -1.00 19.96
N ASP A 147 -11.08 -0.07 20.13
CA ASP A 147 -12.48 -0.36 20.52
C ASP A 147 -13.30 -0.92 19.33
N HIS A 148 -12.85 -0.70 18.08
CA HIS A 148 -13.55 -1.10 16.85
C HIS A 148 -12.79 -2.16 16.04
N SER A 149 -11.84 -2.85 16.67
CA SER A 149 -11.08 -3.94 16.02
C SER A 149 -10.75 -5.06 16.99
N PHE A 150 -10.46 -6.23 16.46
CA PHE A 150 -9.95 -7.37 17.21
C PHE A 150 -8.45 -7.50 16.96
N ILE A 151 -7.66 -7.55 18.02
CA ILE A 151 -6.22 -7.73 17.90
C ILE A 151 -5.91 -9.23 17.94
N ILE A 152 -5.56 -9.77 16.77
CA ILE A 152 -5.39 -11.21 16.57
C ILE A 152 -4.30 -11.48 15.53
N ARG A 153 -3.64 -12.61 15.66
CA ARG A 153 -2.65 -13.09 14.70
C ARG A 153 -3.30 -13.66 13.43
N GLU A 154 -2.49 -13.95 12.46
CA GLU A 154 -2.89 -14.44 11.14
C GLU A 154 -3.57 -15.82 11.14
N ASP A 155 -3.52 -16.57 12.25
CA ASP A 155 -4.24 -17.84 12.41
C ASP A 155 -5.76 -17.70 12.22
N ILE A 156 -6.32 -16.51 12.42
CA ILE A 156 -7.71 -16.21 12.08
C ILE A 156 -8.03 -16.47 10.60
N LEU A 157 -7.05 -16.31 9.72
CA LEU A 157 -7.23 -16.49 8.28
C LEU A 157 -7.64 -17.93 7.91
N GLU A 158 -7.24 -18.92 8.71
CA GLU A 158 -7.63 -20.33 8.50
C GLU A 158 -9.14 -20.54 8.63
N THR A 159 -9.84 -19.65 9.29
CA THR A 159 -11.30 -19.74 9.47
C THR A 159 -12.09 -19.29 8.25
N TYR A 160 -11.43 -18.65 7.27
CA TYR A 160 -12.07 -18.13 6.07
C TYR A 160 -11.94 -19.07 4.90
N GLN A 161 -13.04 -19.25 4.15
CA GLN A 161 -13.04 -20.06 2.93
C GLN A 161 -12.32 -19.38 1.78
N ASN A 162 -12.42 -18.05 1.69
CA ASN A 162 -11.79 -17.25 0.65
C ASN A 162 -11.09 -16.05 1.29
N ILE A 163 -9.85 -15.81 0.89
CA ILE A 163 -9.03 -14.70 1.34
C ILE A 163 -8.53 -13.96 0.11
N ILE A 164 -8.61 -12.64 0.13
CA ILE A 164 -8.06 -11.77 -0.93
C ILE A 164 -6.94 -10.94 -0.31
N PHE A 165 -5.73 -11.09 -0.83
CA PHE A 165 -4.60 -10.24 -0.50
C PHE A 165 -4.57 -9.07 -1.48
N GLU A 166 -4.64 -7.86 -0.97
CA GLU A 166 -4.47 -6.63 -1.76
C GLU A 166 -3.11 -6.01 -1.43
N ASN A 167 -2.18 -6.05 -2.39
CA ASN A 167 -0.90 -5.38 -2.25
C ASN A 167 -1.01 -3.93 -2.70
N GLY A 168 -0.40 -3.03 -1.95
CA GLY A 168 -0.33 -1.62 -2.29
C GLY A 168 0.83 -1.32 -3.25
N GLN A 169 0.70 -0.27 -4.03
CA GLN A 169 1.74 0.22 -4.95
C GLN A 169 1.98 -0.71 -6.16
N GLY A 170 2.95 -0.36 -7.00
CA GLY A 170 3.31 -1.12 -8.19
C GLY A 170 4.68 -1.79 -8.07
N LEU A 171 4.89 -2.87 -8.81
CA LEU A 171 6.16 -3.61 -8.82
C LEU A 171 7.37 -2.75 -9.16
N LEU A 172 7.20 -1.66 -9.93
CA LEU A 172 8.28 -0.79 -10.38
C LEU A 172 8.82 0.17 -9.32
N ILE A 173 8.19 0.24 -8.13
CA ILE A 173 8.59 1.17 -7.06
C ILE A 173 8.83 0.51 -5.71
N GLY A 174 8.81 -0.81 -5.65
CA GLY A 174 9.07 -1.56 -4.42
C GLY A 174 10.54 -1.68 -4.05
N GLU A 175 10.81 -2.03 -2.81
CA GLU A 175 12.18 -2.24 -2.29
C GLU A 175 12.96 -3.36 -3.01
N GLN A 176 12.25 -4.29 -3.66
CA GLN A 176 12.85 -5.40 -4.39
C GLN A 176 13.57 -4.97 -5.67
N ILE A 177 13.36 -3.73 -6.15
CA ILE A 177 13.95 -3.24 -7.39
C ILE A 177 15.31 -2.62 -7.10
N ARG A 178 16.36 -3.33 -7.47
CA ARG A 178 17.75 -2.94 -7.21
C ARG A 178 18.26 -1.81 -8.11
N ASP A 179 17.64 -1.59 -9.26
CA ASP A 179 18.11 -0.67 -10.30
C ASP A 179 17.49 0.73 -10.20
N THR A 180 16.62 0.97 -9.22
CA THR A 180 15.98 2.27 -9.04
C THR A 180 16.70 3.12 -8.00
N ASN A 181 16.62 4.43 -8.18
CA ASN A 181 17.08 5.37 -7.16
C ASN A 181 16.23 5.18 -5.87
N TRP A 182 16.87 4.74 -4.79
CA TRP A 182 16.24 4.44 -3.51
C TRP A 182 15.44 5.59 -2.92
N ASP A 183 15.82 6.84 -3.26
CA ASP A 183 15.14 8.04 -2.77
C ASP A 183 13.68 8.16 -3.25
N PHE A 184 13.33 7.42 -4.29
CA PHE A 184 11.99 7.43 -4.91
C PHE A 184 11.29 6.08 -4.89
N SER A 185 11.83 5.10 -4.18
CA SER A 185 11.20 3.78 -4.00
C SER A 185 10.33 3.74 -2.74
N THR A 186 9.44 2.76 -2.69
CA THR A 186 8.68 2.45 -1.47
C THR A 186 9.51 1.50 -0.61
N PRO A 187 9.74 1.78 0.70
CA PRO A 187 10.53 0.92 1.59
C PRO A 187 9.72 -0.30 2.04
N SER A 188 9.15 -1.00 1.09
CA SER A 188 8.25 -2.12 1.31
C SER A 188 8.24 -2.99 0.05
N ASN A 189 8.11 -4.30 0.23
CA ASN A 189 7.88 -5.20 -0.90
C ASN A 189 6.46 -4.98 -1.45
N THR A 190 6.39 -4.61 -2.73
CA THR A 190 5.12 -4.33 -3.41
C THR A 190 4.60 -5.50 -4.24
N GLY A 191 5.35 -6.60 -4.26
CA GLY A 191 5.00 -7.84 -4.95
C GLY A 191 4.41 -8.91 -4.04
N LEU A 192 4.64 -10.16 -4.38
CA LEU A 192 4.03 -11.33 -3.72
C LEU A 192 4.63 -11.69 -2.36
N LYS A 193 5.83 -11.17 -2.03
CA LYS A 193 6.60 -11.64 -0.87
C LYS A 193 5.78 -11.72 0.42
N TYR A 194 5.12 -10.64 0.81
CA TYR A 194 4.40 -10.61 2.08
C TYR A 194 3.15 -11.52 2.08
N SER A 195 2.43 -11.57 0.97
CA SER A 195 1.32 -12.51 0.81
C SER A 195 1.82 -13.95 0.83
N TYR A 196 2.97 -14.21 0.20
CA TYR A 196 3.63 -15.52 0.22
C TYR A 196 4.00 -15.92 1.65
N ASP A 197 4.68 -15.04 2.40
CA ASP A 197 5.11 -15.30 3.77
C ASP A 197 3.89 -15.66 4.67
N MET A 198 2.77 -14.93 4.54
CA MET A 198 1.54 -15.20 5.29
C MET A 198 0.88 -16.53 4.91
N ILE A 199 0.84 -16.86 3.62
CA ILE A 199 0.25 -18.12 3.13
C ILE A 199 1.09 -19.31 3.60
N GLU A 200 2.42 -19.24 3.46
CA GLU A 200 3.32 -20.31 3.87
C GLU A 200 3.29 -20.56 5.38
N SER A 201 3.13 -19.52 6.17
CA SER A 201 3.10 -19.64 7.62
C SER A 201 1.80 -20.26 8.15
N ASN A 202 0.67 -20.04 7.45
CA ASN A 202 -0.65 -20.26 8.04
C ASN A 202 -1.64 -21.03 7.14
N LEU A 203 -1.46 -21.06 5.83
CA LEU A 203 -2.46 -21.58 4.89
C LEU A 203 -1.94 -22.77 4.07
N ILE A 204 -1.70 -23.88 4.75
CA ILE A 204 -1.21 -25.11 4.12
C ILE A 204 -2.29 -25.70 3.20
N ASN A 205 -1.91 -26.09 1.97
CA ASN A 205 -2.79 -26.65 0.92
C ASN A 205 -3.84 -25.68 0.34
N ALA A 206 -3.61 -24.38 0.42
CA ALA A 206 -4.47 -23.38 -0.23
C ALA A 206 -4.39 -23.50 -1.77
N ASN A 207 -5.50 -23.14 -2.44
CA ASN A 207 -5.47 -22.85 -3.86
C ASN A 207 -5.21 -21.37 -4.03
N VAL A 208 -4.03 -21.00 -4.54
CA VAL A 208 -3.60 -19.63 -4.69
C VAL A 208 -3.86 -19.16 -6.12
N GLU A 209 -4.54 -18.04 -6.29
CA GLU A 209 -4.69 -17.38 -7.59
C GLU A 209 -4.07 -15.99 -7.52
N VAL A 210 -3.06 -15.75 -8.34
CA VAL A 210 -2.37 -14.46 -8.45
C VAL A 210 -2.88 -13.73 -9.67
N CYS A 211 -3.29 -12.49 -9.51
CA CYS A 211 -3.67 -11.60 -10.60
C CYS A 211 -2.79 -10.35 -10.57
N TYR A 212 -1.84 -10.26 -11.49
CA TYR A 212 -1.11 -9.01 -11.71
C TYR A 212 -2.01 -8.03 -12.44
N VAL A 213 -2.05 -6.78 -11.96
CA VAL A 213 -2.90 -5.75 -12.55
C VAL A 213 -2.03 -4.58 -13.01
N SER A 214 -2.16 -4.21 -14.27
CA SER A 214 -1.51 -3.04 -14.85
C SER A 214 -2.53 -2.21 -15.64
N ARG A 215 -2.23 -0.93 -15.83
CA ARG A 215 -2.87 -0.16 -16.91
C ARG A 215 -2.20 -0.52 -18.23
N THR A 216 -2.82 -0.14 -19.34
CA THR A 216 -2.22 -0.22 -20.69
C THR A 216 -1.22 0.90 -20.97
N TYR A 217 -0.93 1.72 -19.99
CA TYR A 217 0.09 2.77 -19.97
C TYR A 217 0.59 2.95 -18.52
N LEU A 218 1.80 3.50 -18.37
CA LEU A 218 2.37 3.74 -17.05
C LEU A 218 1.85 5.05 -16.46
N THR A 219 1.73 5.08 -15.14
CA THR A 219 1.43 6.29 -14.37
C THR A 219 2.29 6.36 -13.14
N ARG A 220 2.73 7.55 -12.76
CA ARG A 220 3.48 7.80 -11.55
C ARG A 220 3.11 9.13 -10.92
N HIS A 221 2.91 9.14 -9.61
CA HIS A 221 2.91 10.34 -8.81
C HIS A 221 4.32 10.65 -8.29
N GLY A 222 4.62 11.94 -8.15
CA GLY A 222 5.89 12.39 -7.58
C GLY A 222 7.08 12.30 -8.52
N ASP A 223 8.22 12.65 -7.99
CA ASP A 223 9.50 12.65 -8.69
C ASP A 223 10.05 11.21 -8.86
N GLY A 224 11.21 11.10 -9.46
CA GLY A 224 11.85 9.85 -9.81
C GLY A 224 11.57 9.40 -11.23
N ASP A 225 12.30 8.39 -11.67
CA ASP A 225 12.28 7.95 -13.07
C ASP A 225 10.93 7.32 -13.43
N LEU A 226 10.40 7.71 -14.57
CA LEU A 226 9.27 7.06 -15.23
C LEU A 226 9.74 6.58 -16.60
N ILE A 227 9.66 5.27 -16.81
CA ILE A 227 10.07 4.65 -18.06
C ILE A 227 9.17 5.15 -19.17
N GLU A 228 9.77 5.48 -20.34
CA GLU A 228 9.03 5.95 -21.52
C GLU A 228 8.07 7.11 -21.20
N GLU A 229 8.51 8.04 -20.33
CA GLU A 229 7.70 9.19 -19.93
C GLU A 229 7.28 10.03 -21.12
N CYS A 230 6.00 10.41 -21.16
CA CYS A 230 5.40 11.15 -22.25
C CYS A 230 4.27 12.05 -21.77
N GLY A 231 3.77 12.92 -22.64
CA GLY A 231 2.57 13.69 -22.36
C GLY A 231 1.32 12.80 -22.32
N ILE A 232 0.28 13.26 -21.63
CA ILE A 232 -1.01 12.56 -21.64
C ILE A 232 -1.59 12.46 -23.06
N GLU A 233 -1.35 13.44 -23.89
CA GLU A 233 -1.75 13.51 -25.29
C GLU A 233 -1.10 12.41 -26.14
N ASP A 234 0.11 11.98 -25.80
CA ASP A 234 0.82 10.90 -26.48
C ASP A 234 0.27 9.53 -26.08
N VAL A 235 -0.35 9.43 -24.92
CA VAL A 235 -1.09 8.24 -24.51
C VAL A 235 -2.44 8.23 -25.17
N ASN A 236 -3.28 9.21 -24.84
CA ASN A 236 -4.59 9.47 -25.48
C ASN A 236 -5.12 10.83 -24.99
N ASN A 237 -5.37 11.76 -25.89
CA ASN A 237 -5.88 13.10 -25.58
C ASN A 237 -7.34 13.12 -25.08
N LEU A 238 -8.02 11.98 -25.08
CA LEU A 238 -9.38 11.83 -24.55
C LEU A 238 -9.40 11.37 -23.09
N ILE A 239 -8.23 11.10 -22.49
CA ILE A 239 -8.17 10.71 -21.08
C ILE A 239 -8.59 11.89 -20.21
N ILE A 240 -9.65 11.70 -19.44
CA ILE A 240 -10.13 12.63 -18.43
C ILE A 240 -10.05 11.94 -17.08
N ASP A 241 -9.01 12.22 -16.33
CA ASP A 241 -8.86 11.70 -14.97
C ASP A 241 -9.26 12.77 -13.94
N TYR A 242 -10.53 12.75 -13.56
CA TYR A 242 -11.06 13.65 -12.53
C TYR A 242 -10.43 13.42 -11.13
N THR A 243 -9.72 12.34 -10.94
CA THR A 243 -9.03 12.01 -9.67
C THR A 243 -7.61 12.54 -9.63
N ASN A 244 -7.05 12.95 -10.77
CA ASN A 244 -5.72 13.53 -10.86
C ASN A 244 -5.73 15.01 -10.41
N ILE A 245 -5.95 15.19 -9.12
CA ILE A 245 -5.88 16.51 -8.49
C ILE A 245 -4.46 16.71 -7.99
N PRO A 246 -3.73 17.73 -8.49
CA PRO A 246 -2.39 18.02 -7.99
C PRO A 246 -2.39 18.23 -6.48
N ASN A 247 -1.44 17.63 -5.79
CA ASN A 247 -1.26 17.82 -4.36
C ASN A 247 0.17 18.29 -4.05
N GLU A 248 0.35 18.94 -2.91
CA GLU A 248 1.63 19.51 -2.52
C GLU A 248 2.73 18.47 -2.31
N CYS A 249 2.35 17.22 -2.00
CA CYS A 249 3.32 16.17 -1.69
C CYS A 249 3.85 15.47 -2.93
N GLN A 250 3.00 15.23 -3.94
CA GLN A 250 3.33 14.38 -5.09
C GLN A 250 3.08 15.04 -6.45
N GLY A 251 2.60 16.29 -6.47
CA GLY A 251 2.26 16.97 -7.71
C GLY A 251 1.12 16.30 -8.47
N SER A 252 1.21 16.35 -9.80
CA SER A 252 0.26 15.72 -10.72
C SER A 252 0.71 14.31 -11.12
N LEU A 253 -0.23 13.52 -11.60
CA LEU A 253 0.06 12.22 -12.19
C LEU A 253 0.83 12.42 -13.52
N ARG A 254 1.94 11.73 -13.65
CA ARG A 254 2.79 11.66 -14.84
C ARG A 254 2.44 10.41 -15.64
N PHE A 255 2.68 10.41 -16.93
CA PHE A 255 2.31 9.33 -17.84
C PHE A 255 3.53 8.79 -18.58
N GLY A 256 3.47 7.52 -18.98
CA GLY A 256 4.49 6.88 -19.81
C GLY A 256 3.90 5.75 -20.63
N HIS A 257 4.58 5.39 -21.73
CA HIS A 257 4.20 4.21 -22.48
C HIS A 257 4.48 2.95 -21.69
N LEU A 258 3.61 1.94 -21.82
CA LEU A 258 3.88 0.63 -21.24
C LEU A 258 4.95 -0.07 -22.07
N ASP A 259 6.06 -0.40 -21.41
CA ASP A 259 7.10 -1.27 -21.94
C ASP A 259 6.73 -2.71 -21.56
N ASP A 260 6.30 -3.50 -22.52
CA ASP A 260 5.82 -4.86 -22.31
C ASP A 260 6.96 -5.84 -21.94
N GLU A 261 8.19 -5.63 -22.42
CA GLU A 261 9.35 -6.44 -22.03
C GLU A 261 9.66 -6.23 -20.53
N LYS A 262 9.71 -4.99 -20.08
CA LYS A 262 9.92 -4.68 -18.65
C LYS A 262 8.78 -5.15 -17.78
N LEU A 263 7.52 -5.08 -18.24
CA LEU A 263 6.38 -5.65 -17.51
C LEU A 263 6.55 -7.15 -17.31
N ILE A 264 6.93 -7.87 -18.38
CA ILE A 264 7.17 -9.31 -18.37
C ILE A 264 8.29 -9.65 -17.39
N ASP A 265 9.44 -8.97 -17.51
CA ASP A 265 10.60 -9.20 -16.65
C ASP A 265 10.27 -9.00 -15.18
N ARG A 266 9.56 -7.92 -14.82
CA ARG A 266 9.18 -7.64 -13.44
C ARG A 266 8.19 -8.66 -12.87
N ILE A 267 7.26 -9.13 -13.68
CA ILE A 267 6.35 -10.19 -13.24
C ILE A 267 7.13 -11.50 -13.05
N TRP A 268 8.05 -11.84 -13.92
CA TRP A 268 8.87 -13.06 -13.76
C TRP A 268 9.77 -13.00 -12.51
N GLU A 269 10.40 -11.86 -12.24
CA GLU A 269 11.18 -11.67 -11.02
C GLU A 269 10.32 -11.89 -9.76
N ASP A 270 9.10 -11.37 -9.74
CA ASP A 270 8.19 -11.53 -8.60
C ASP A 270 7.63 -12.97 -8.49
N GLN A 271 7.46 -13.66 -9.62
CA GLN A 271 6.97 -15.04 -9.65
C GLN A 271 7.93 -16.06 -9.02
N VAL A 272 9.15 -15.69 -8.67
CA VAL A 272 10.07 -16.55 -7.92
C VAL A 272 9.41 -17.09 -6.64
N PHE A 273 8.56 -16.30 -6.00
CA PHE A 273 7.80 -16.74 -4.83
C PHE A 273 6.79 -17.83 -5.16
N LEU A 274 6.18 -17.82 -6.34
CA LEU A 274 5.24 -18.86 -6.80
C LEU A 274 5.94 -20.19 -7.03
N THR A 275 7.17 -20.20 -7.51
CA THR A 275 7.92 -21.46 -7.67
C THR A 275 8.18 -22.13 -6.34
N ASN A 276 8.33 -21.36 -5.26
CA ASN A 276 8.50 -21.91 -3.92
C ASN A 276 7.21 -22.58 -3.39
N PHE A 277 6.02 -22.09 -3.75
CA PHE A 277 4.76 -22.78 -3.42
C PHE A 277 4.68 -24.21 -3.93
N MET A 278 5.31 -24.52 -5.08
CA MET A 278 5.31 -25.89 -5.63
C MET A 278 5.95 -26.91 -4.69
N PHE A 279 6.96 -26.48 -3.90
CA PHE A 279 7.60 -27.37 -2.93
C PHE A 279 6.72 -27.65 -1.72
N ASN A 280 5.79 -26.75 -1.38
CA ASN A 280 4.98 -26.78 -0.18
C ASN A 280 3.54 -27.27 -0.41
N ARG A 281 3.26 -27.93 -1.54
CA ARG A 281 1.96 -28.54 -1.90
C ARG A 281 0.82 -27.56 -2.22
N ASN A 282 1.04 -26.28 -2.20
CA ASN A 282 0.05 -25.30 -2.64
C ASN A 282 -0.05 -25.31 -4.17
N LYS A 283 -1.29 -25.24 -4.67
CA LYS A 283 -1.55 -25.07 -6.10
C LYS A 283 -1.71 -23.59 -6.38
N TYR A 284 -1.04 -23.12 -7.41
CA TYR A 284 -1.22 -21.73 -7.83
C TYR A 284 -1.66 -21.63 -9.28
N LYS A 285 -2.32 -20.52 -9.57
CA LYS A 285 -2.61 -20.02 -10.92
C LYS A 285 -2.18 -18.59 -10.99
N CYS A 286 -1.77 -18.16 -12.17
CA CYS A 286 -1.38 -16.80 -12.42
C CYS A 286 -2.23 -16.21 -13.55
N SER A 287 -2.51 -14.92 -13.50
CA SER A 287 -3.20 -14.17 -14.55
C SER A 287 -2.68 -12.74 -14.60
N LEU A 288 -2.81 -12.10 -15.76
CA LEU A 288 -2.54 -10.69 -15.97
C LEU A 288 -3.85 -9.98 -16.33
N MET A 289 -4.14 -8.86 -15.69
CA MET A 289 -5.24 -7.98 -16.06
C MET A 289 -4.70 -6.64 -16.52
N LEU A 290 -5.09 -6.23 -17.72
CA LEU A 290 -4.80 -4.92 -18.29
C LEU A 290 -6.05 -4.05 -18.23
N THR A 291 -6.00 -3.02 -17.41
CA THR A 291 -7.09 -2.05 -17.23
C THR A 291 -6.92 -0.85 -18.16
N HIS A 292 -7.94 0.00 -18.27
CA HIS A 292 -7.95 1.19 -19.14
C HIS A 292 -7.81 0.86 -20.64
N TRP A 293 -8.27 -0.33 -21.03
CA TRP A 293 -8.22 -0.78 -22.41
C TRP A 293 -9.02 0.10 -23.37
N ASN A 294 -10.08 0.74 -22.86
CA ASN A 294 -10.86 1.74 -23.59
C ASN A 294 -10.10 3.05 -23.87
N GLU A 295 -9.08 3.34 -23.07
CA GLU A 295 -8.27 4.56 -23.22
C GLU A 295 -7.09 4.34 -24.16
N LYS A 296 -6.40 3.21 -24.03
CA LYS A 296 -5.30 2.81 -24.90
C LYS A 296 -5.28 1.30 -25.08
N GLN A 297 -5.25 0.85 -26.32
CA GLN A 297 -5.01 -0.55 -26.67
C GLN A 297 -3.55 -0.76 -26.98
N ILE A 298 -3.00 -1.90 -26.61
CA ILE A 298 -1.61 -2.30 -26.87
C ILE A 298 -1.56 -3.62 -27.64
N ASP A 299 -0.44 -3.89 -28.30
CA ASP A 299 -0.18 -5.21 -28.89
C ASP A 299 0.12 -6.22 -27.77
N LEU A 300 -0.57 -7.33 -27.77
CA LEU A 300 -0.42 -8.40 -26.78
C LEU A 300 0.50 -9.54 -27.28
N THR A 301 1.09 -9.42 -28.45
CA THR A 301 1.85 -10.51 -29.09
C THR A 301 2.98 -10.99 -28.20
N ASN A 302 3.81 -10.10 -27.68
CA ASN A 302 4.93 -10.46 -26.81
C ASN A 302 4.45 -11.08 -25.50
N ILE A 303 3.44 -10.48 -24.87
CA ILE A 303 2.87 -10.97 -23.60
C ILE A 303 2.29 -12.39 -23.77
N LYS A 304 1.62 -12.65 -24.90
CA LYS A 304 1.07 -13.98 -25.21
C LYS A 304 2.15 -15.03 -25.53
N THR A 305 3.18 -14.62 -26.28
CA THR A 305 4.24 -15.54 -26.71
C THR A 305 5.18 -15.96 -25.59
N CYS A 306 5.42 -15.10 -24.59
CA CYS A 306 6.24 -15.48 -23.44
C CYS A 306 5.53 -16.39 -22.44
N ASN A 307 4.27 -16.75 -22.68
CA ASN A 307 3.44 -17.59 -21.82
C ASN A 307 3.38 -17.11 -20.36
N LEU A 308 3.40 -15.79 -20.20
CA LEU A 308 3.28 -15.14 -18.90
C LEU A 308 1.97 -15.56 -18.24
N CYS A 309 1.99 -15.84 -16.95
CA CYS A 309 0.79 -16.15 -16.18
C CYS A 309 -0.06 -17.29 -16.80
N ASP A 310 0.57 -18.38 -17.21
CA ASP A 310 -0.10 -19.53 -17.86
C ASP A 310 -0.95 -19.13 -19.09
N GLY A 311 -0.61 -18.01 -19.73
CA GLY A 311 -1.31 -17.46 -20.88
C GLY A 311 -2.68 -16.85 -20.58
N LYS A 312 -3.05 -16.69 -19.28
CA LYS A 312 -4.30 -16.06 -18.88
C LYS A 312 -4.20 -14.54 -18.84
N ILE A 313 -4.82 -13.89 -19.80
CA ILE A 313 -4.87 -12.44 -19.88
C ILE A 313 -6.33 -11.97 -19.87
N TYR A 314 -6.61 -10.98 -19.04
CA TYR A 314 -7.87 -10.27 -18.98
C TYR A 314 -7.67 -8.82 -19.37
N ILE A 315 -8.66 -8.23 -19.99
CA ILE A 315 -8.72 -6.78 -20.25
C ILE A 315 -9.97 -6.20 -19.61
N SER A 316 -9.85 -4.95 -19.16
CA SER A 316 -10.98 -4.18 -18.64
C SER A 316 -11.07 -2.85 -19.36
N ASP A 317 -12.21 -2.59 -19.96
CA ASP A 317 -12.54 -1.36 -20.70
C ASP A 317 -13.57 -0.48 -19.98
N GLY A 318 -13.78 -0.69 -18.68
CA GLY A 318 -14.72 0.08 -17.87
C GLY A 318 -14.50 -0.08 -16.38
N LYS A 319 -15.42 0.49 -15.61
CA LYS A 319 -15.30 0.62 -14.14
C LYS A 319 -15.92 -0.54 -13.36
N THR A 320 -16.56 -1.49 -14.03
CA THR A 320 -17.30 -2.55 -13.38
C THR A 320 -16.86 -3.93 -13.87
N LYS A 321 -17.23 -4.99 -13.16
CA LYS A 321 -16.87 -6.37 -13.49
C LYS A 321 -17.40 -6.82 -14.86
N GLU A 322 -18.49 -6.22 -15.32
CA GLU A 322 -19.09 -6.51 -16.62
C GLU A 322 -18.21 -6.05 -17.79
N SER A 323 -17.27 -5.14 -17.55
CA SER A 323 -16.29 -4.67 -18.54
C SER A 323 -15.03 -5.54 -18.62
N VAL A 324 -14.91 -6.59 -17.81
CA VAL A 324 -13.78 -7.51 -17.81
C VAL A 324 -14.04 -8.68 -18.73
N ARG A 325 -13.09 -8.99 -19.63
CA ARG A 325 -13.13 -10.16 -20.52
C ARG A 325 -11.75 -10.78 -20.70
N SER A 326 -11.72 -12.08 -20.98
CA SER A 326 -10.51 -12.81 -21.37
C SER A 326 -10.15 -12.55 -22.85
N VAL A 327 -8.87 -12.51 -23.18
CA VAL A 327 -8.35 -12.27 -24.55
C VAL A 327 -7.31 -13.33 -24.95
#